data_27852f901665c5a23045a8414f2152df
#
_entry.id   27852f901665c5a23045a8414f2152df
#
_cell.length_a   1.000
_cell.length_b   1.000
_cell.length_c   1.000
_cell.angle_alpha   90.00
_cell.angle_beta   90.00
_cell.angle_gamma   90.00
#
_symmetry.space_group_name_H-M   'P 1'
#
loop_
_entity.id
_entity.type
_entity.pdbx_description
1 polymer ?
#
loop_
_entity_poly.entity_id
_entity_poly.type
_entity_poly.pdbx_seq_one_letter_code
_entity_poly.pdbx_strand_id
1 'polypeptide(L)'
;MNELIFCGIGSSLETDFNSNCAYFCDKNEIVVIDPSEKCVRHLVNNEVINENTRKVTIVVTHTHSDHISGLGQLIWQCAIKRNIIPTIIANSNKFKKTLKKLLQLLGVDKNYFTFSKNHFYKTENVSIEMVKTTHTEDLESFSIIIKDCEDKIYYSGDTNNFEQVKHVILDESFTKVYLELSHYPKSHIEYNDIKKLSNLDKVVAMHLTKELYKEISDDGIIKIAKEI
;
A
#
# COMPACT_ATOMS: atom_id res chain seq x y z
N MET A 1 -8.19 -6.14 -13.62
CA MET A 1 -7.44 -4.89 -13.18
C MET A 1 -6.03 -4.97 -13.71
N ASN A 2 -5.43 -3.86 -14.11
CA ASN A 2 -3.99 -3.84 -14.33
C ASN A 2 -3.27 -4.16 -13.00
N GLU A 3 -2.14 -4.83 -13.06
CA GLU A 3 -1.31 -5.16 -11.90
C GLU A 3 -0.98 -3.91 -11.06
N LEU A 4 -0.73 -4.08 -9.74
CA LEU A 4 -0.16 -3.01 -8.94
C LEU A 4 1.24 -2.67 -9.47
N ILE A 5 1.51 -1.39 -9.63
CA ILE A 5 2.80 -0.86 -10.06
C ILE A 5 3.54 -0.38 -8.81
N PHE A 6 4.71 -0.96 -8.54
CA PHE A 6 5.50 -0.62 -7.36
C PHE A 6 6.56 0.43 -7.67
N CYS A 7 6.52 1.54 -6.95
CA CYS A 7 7.57 2.57 -6.98
C CYS A 7 8.70 2.27 -6.00
N GLY A 8 8.52 1.29 -5.14
CA GLY A 8 9.47 0.80 -4.16
C GLY A 8 8.95 -0.47 -3.51
N ILE A 9 9.88 -1.33 -3.10
CA ILE A 9 9.63 -2.62 -2.46
C ILE A 9 10.43 -2.80 -1.16
N GLY A 10 11.16 -1.78 -0.74
CA GLY A 10 12.04 -1.83 0.41
C GLY A 10 11.31 -1.60 1.73
N SER A 11 11.80 -2.22 2.80
CA SER A 11 11.39 -1.96 4.18
C SER A 11 11.97 -0.65 4.71
N SER A 12 11.54 -0.22 5.89
CA SER A 12 11.98 1.04 6.53
C SER A 12 13.48 1.12 6.79
N LEU A 13 14.15 -0.01 7.00
CA LEU A 13 15.58 -0.09 7.29
C LEU A 13 16.43 -0.31 6.04
N GLU A 14 15.80 -0.48 4.89
CA GLU A 14 16.47 -0.72 3.63
C GLU A 14 16.80 0.59 2.91
N THR A 15 18.01 0.69 2.39
CA THR A 15 18.49 1.86 1.66
C THR A 15 18.80 1.59 0.19
N ASP A 16 18.92 0.33 -0.19
CA ASP A 16 19.18 -0.07 -1.59
C ASP A 16 17.89 -0.11 -2.43
N PHE A 17 16.73 -0.28 -1.78
CA PHE A 17 15.41 -0.22 -2.41
C PHE A 17 14.66 1.04 -1.95
N ASN A 18 13.76 1.52 -2.77
CA ASN A 18 12.85 2.58 -2.34
C ASN A 18 11.80 2.03 -1.37
N SER A 19 11.36 2.86 -0.43
CA SER A 19 10.29 2.50 0.53
C SER A 19 9.06 1.98 -0.19
N ASN A 20 8.46 0.94 0.37
CA ASN A 20 7.35 0.22 -0.22
C ASN A 20 6.16 1.13 -0.54
N CYS A 21 5.79 1.17 -1.79
CA CYS A 21 4.69 1.98 -2.30
C CYS A 21 4.19 1.41 -3.62
N ALA A 22 2.88 1.40 -3.81
CA ALA A 22 2.28 0.96 -5.06
C ALA A 22 1.18 1.90 -5.53
N TYR A 23 0.85 1.85 -6.82
CA TYR A 23 -0.32 2.51 -7.38
C TYR A 23 -0.95 1.67 -8.48
N PHE A 24 -2.17 2.03 -8.84
CA PHE A 24 -2.83 1.56 -10.05
C PHE A 24 -3.73 2.66 -10.61
N CYS A 25 -4.08 2.53 -11.88
CA CYS A 25 -4.98 3.43 -12.57
C CYS A 25 -6.30 2.71 -12.89
N ASP A 26 -7.42 3.38 -12.64
CA ASP A 26 -8.74 2.98 -13.12
C ASP A 26 -9.35 4.15 -13.90
N LYS A 27 -9.26 4.07 -15.24
CA LYS A 27 -9.62 5.18 -16.16
C LYS A 27 -8.87 6.47 -15.81
N ASN A 28 -9.62 7.50 -15.37
CA ASN A 28 -9.09 8.82 -15.05
C ASN A 28 -8.84 9.00 -13.54
N GLU A 29 -8.89 7.92 -12.77
CA GLU A 29 -8.60 7.90 -11.34
C GLU A 29 -7.30 7.13 -11.06
N ILE A 30 -6.46 7.70 -10.21
CA ILE A 30 -5.23 7.07 -9.75
C ILE A 30 -5.40 6.75 -8.28
N VAL A 31 -5.15 5.50 -7.92
CA VAL A 31 -5.13 5.04 -6.53
C VAL A 31 -3.69 4.80 -6.11
N VAL A 32 -3.24 5.49 -5.07
CA VAL A 32 -1.88 5.38 -4.52
C VAL A 32 -1.95 4.76 -3.15
N ILE A 33 -1.17 3.71 -2.93
CA ILE A 33 -1.06 2.99 -1.65
C ILE A 33 0.26 3.35 -1.01
N ASP A 34 0.23 3.83 0.23
CA ASP A 34 1.38 4.17 1.04
C ASP A 34 2.38 5.10 0.31
N PRO A 35 2.01 6.37 0.06
CA PRO A 35 2.78 7.28 -0.76
C PRO A 35 4.12 7.65 -0.13
N SER A 36 5.19 6.93 -0.50
CA SER A 36 6.57 7.31 -0.21
C SER A 36 7.00 8.52 -1.07
N GLU A 37 8.08 9.21 -0.67
CA GLU A 37 8.59 10.36 -1.43
C GLU A 37 8.98 9.97 -2.85
N LYS A 38 9.61 8.83 -3.02
CA LYS A 38 10.02 8.34 -4.35
C LYS A 38 8.82 8.06 -5.25
N CYS A 39 7.74 7.49 -4.69
CA CYS A 39 6.50 7.29 -5.41
C CYS A 39 5.94 8.60 -5.94
N VAL A 40 5.88 9.64 -5.10
CA VAL A 40 5.37 10.95 -5.53
C VAL A 40 6.21 11.53 -6.66
N ARG A 41 7.54 11.43 -6.57
CA ARG A 41 8.44 11.85 -7.65
C ARG A 41 8.16 11.08 -8.95
N HIS A 42 7.98 9.76 -8.86
CA HIS A 42 7.64 8.95 -10.04
C HIS A 42 6.31 9.38 -10.65
N LEU A 43 5.24 9.50 -9.84
CA LEU A 43 3.91 9.89 -10.32
C LEU A 43 3.89 11.25 -11.03
N VAL A 44 4.73 12.19 -10.59
CA VAL A 44 4.83 13.53 -11.17
C VAL A 44 5.75 13.57 -12.38
N ASN A 45 6.96 13.03 -12.26
CA ASN A 45 8.00 13.15 -13.30
C ASN A 45 7.69 12.32 -14.56
N ASN A 46 6.98 11.19 -14.39
CA ASN A 46 6.55 10.34 -15.50
C ASN A 46 5.12 10.62 -15.95
N GLU A 47 4.57 11.78 -15.54
CA GLU A 47 3.24 12.25 -15.93
C GLU A 47 2.12 11.22 -15.71
N VAL A 48 2.26 10.35 -14.70
CA VAL A 48 1.17 9.45 -14.28
C VAL A 48 -0.01 10.28 -13.80
N ILE A 49 0.27 11.29 -12.95
CA ILE A 49 -0.71 12.35 -12.62
C ILE A 49 -0.57 13.47 -13.66
N ASN A 50 -1.48 13.53 -14.61
CA ASN A 50 -1.47 14.45 -15.75
C ASN A 50 -2.80 15.21 -15.92
N GLU A 51 -2.98 15.92 -17.02
CA GLU A 51 -4.18 16.72 -17.31
C GLU A 51 -5.47 15.87 -17.49
N ASN A 52 -5.33 14.57 -17.78
CA ASN A 52 -6.45 13.66 -17.93
C ASN A 52 -6.89 13.07 -16.57
N THR A 53 -6.07 13.19 -15.53
CA THR A 53 -6.39 12.72 -14.19
C THR A 53 -7.53 13.55 -13.62
N ARG A 54 -8.61 12.90 -13.22
CA ARG A 54 -9.80 13.54 -12.62
C ARG A 54 -9.89 13.33 -11.12
N LYS A 55 -9.34 12.22 -10.64
CA LYS A 55 -9.34 11.87 -9.23
C LYS A 55 -8.02 11.26 -8.82
N VAL A 56 -7.64 11.50 -7.57
CA VAL A 56 -6.56 10.81 -6.89
C VAL A 56 -7.11 10.30 -5.56
N THR A 57 -6.98 9.00 -5.35
CA THR A 57 -7.37 8.34 -4.10
C THR A 57 -6.11 7.82 -3.42
N ILE A 58 -5.97 8.09 -2.13
CA ILE A 58 -4.81 7.72 -1.32
C ILE A 58 -5.27 6.72 -0.28
N VAL A 59 -4.59 5.58 -0.22
CA VAL A 59 -4.78 4.56 0.82
C VAL A 59 -3.53 4.57 1.68
N VAL A 60 -3.69 4.73 2.98
CA VAL A 60 -2.60 4.66 3.95
C VAL A 60 -2.85 3.46 4.84
N THR A 61 -1.95 2.47 4.81
CA THR A 61 -2.08 1.25 5.63
C THR A 61 -1.82 1.53 7.09
N HIS A 62 -0.81 2.32 7.41
CA HIS A 62 -0.46 2.78 8.76
C HIS A 62 0.47 4.01 8.69
N THR A 63 0.93 4.52 9.82
CA THR A 63 1.63 5.82 9.88
C THR A 63 3.13 5.73 10.14
N HIS A 64 3.81 4.61 9.82
CA HIS A 64 5.27 4.61 9.78
C HIS A 64 5.79 5.53 8.66
N SER A 65 6.97 6.08 8.88
CA SER A 65 7.53 7.13 8.02
C SER A 65 7.76 6.68 6.58
N ASP A 66 8.16 5.45 6.37
CA ASP A 66 8.39 4.85 5.05
C ASP A 66 7.11 4.67 4.21
N HIS A 67 5.94 4.60 4.86
CA HIS A 67 4.63 4.51 4.19
C HIS A 67 3.98 5.88 3.92
N ILE A 68 4.42 6.94 4.60
CA ILE A 68 3.75 8.26 4.54
C ILE A 68 4.69 9.42 4.20
N SER A 69 5.97 9.16 3.94
CA SER A 69 6.97 10.24 3.70
C SER A 69 6.60 11.20 2.58
N GLY A 70 5.88 10.73 1.56
CA GLY A 70 5.40 11.53 0.43
C GLY A 70 3.96 12.05 0.57
N LEU A 71 3.23 11.68 1.62
CA LEU A 71 1.80 11.96 1.73
C LEU A 71 1.46 13.45 1.60
N GLY A 72 2.14 14.30 2.36
CA GLY A 72 1.93 15.75 2.28
C GLY A 72 2.28 16.34 0.91
N GLN A 73 3.39 15.88 0.33
CA GLN A 73 3.82 16.31 -1.00
C GLN A 73 2.83 15.88 -2.08
N LEU A 74 2.31 14.66 -2.03
CA LEU A 74 1.30 14.18 -2.98
C LEU A 74 0.04 15.05 -2.92
N ILE A 75 -0.44 15.37 -1.72
CA ILE A 75 -1.60 16.24 -1.54
C ILE A 75 -1.35 17.62 -2.17
N TRP A 76 -0.19 18.25 -1.94
CA TRP A 76 0.14 19.54 -2.56
C TRP A 76 0.24 19.47 -4.08
N GLN A 77 0.84 18.41 -4.63
CA GLN A 77 0.90 18.20 -6.08
C GLN A 77 -0.50 18.09 -6.69
N CYS A 78 -1.39 17.36 -6.05
CA CYS A 78 -2.78 17.25 -6.49
C CYS A 78 -3.53 18.59 -6.34
N ALA A 79 -3.60 19.14 -5.13
CA ALA A 79 -4.45 20.27 -4.83
C ALA A 79 -3.96 21.58 -5.47
N ILE A 80 -2.66 21.87 -5.39
CA ILE A 80 -2.10 23.16 -5.83
C ILE A 80 -1.73 23.13 -7.31
N LYS A 81 -1.09 22.06 -7.78
CA LYS A 81 -0.59 22.01 -9.16
C LYS A 81 -1.63 21.52 -10.15
N ARG A 82 -2.53 20.63 -9.74
CA ARG A 82 -3.50 20.00 -10.65
C ARG A 82 -4.95 20.38 -10.34
N ASN A 83 -5.21 21.15 -9.27
CA ASN A 83 -6.56 21.51 -8.81
C ASN A 83 -7.45 20.27 -8.56
N ILE A 84 -6.85 19.19 -8.04
CA ILE A 84 -7.50 17.93 -7.68
C ILE A 84 -7.45 17.81 -6.17
N ILE A 85 -8.59 17.75 -5.49
CA ILE A 85 -8.65 17.48 -4.05
C ILE A 85 -8.64 15.96 -3.86
N PRO A 86 -7.53 15.35 -3.40
CA PRO A 86 -7.46 13.91 -3.25
C PRO A 86 -8.34 13.42 -2.10
N THR A 87 -8.81 12.17 -2.23
CA THR A 87 -9.56 11.48 -1.18
C THR A 87 -8.68 10.49 -0.46
N ILE A 88 -8.57 10.59 0.86
CA ILE A 88 -7.84 9.63 1.70
C ILE A 88 -8.83 8.59 2.22
N ILE A 89 -8.58 7.32 1.97
CA ILE A 89 -9.34 6.22 2.56
C ILE A 89 -8.80 5.98 3.98
N ALA A 90 -9.70 5.94 4.97
CA ALA A 90 -9.34 5.62 6.34
C ALA A 90 -10.43 4.79 7.00
N ASN A 91 -10.03 3.68 7.62
CA ASN A 91 -10.95 2.68 8.15
C ASN A 91 -11.74 3.17 9.38
N SER A 92 -11.11 3.95 10.27
CA SER A 92 -11.71 4.32 11.55
C SER A 92 -11.69 5.84 11.78
N ASN A 93 -12.57 6.30 12.67
CA ASN A 93 -12.54 7.70 13.11
C ASN A 93 -11.26 8.02 13.91
N LYS A 94 -10.68 7.05 14.61
CA LYS A 94 -9.40 7.21 15.31
C LYS A 94 -8.29 7.43 14.29
N PHE A 95 -8.20 6.58 13.28
CA PHE A 95 -7.20 6.69 12.22
C PHE A 95 -7.34 8.01 11.42
N LYS A 96 -8.56 8.42 11.09
CA LYS A 96 -8.82 9.75 10.48
C LYS A 96 -8.28 10.90 11.32
N LYS A 97 -8.48 10.86 12.65
CA LYS A 97 -7.97 11.89 13.57
C LYS A 97 -6.45 11.89 13.60
N THR A 98 -5.81 10.72 13.61
CA THR A 98 -4.35 10.57 13.56
C THR A 98 -3.78 11.16 12.28
N LEU A 99 -4.29 10.78 11.11
CA LEU A 99 -3.85 11.30 9.81
C LEU A 99 -4.08 12.82 9.71
N LYS A 100 -5.22 13.31 10.17
CA LYS A 100 -5.51 14.75 10.17
C LYS A 100 -4.50 15.54 11.02
N LYS A 101 -4.18 15.05 12.23
CA LYS A 101 -3.18 15.67 13.11
C LYS A 101 -1.79 15.65 12.48
N LEU A 102 -1.39 14.51 11.90
CA LEU A 102 -0.13 14.35 11.20
C LEU A 102 -0.02 15.36 10.05
N LEU A 103 -1.02 15.42 9.16
CA LEU A 103 -1.03 16.34 8.03
C LEU A 103 -0.97 17.82 8.48
N GLN A 104 -1.66 18.16 9.57
CA GLN A 104 -1.58 19.49 10.16
C GLN A 104 -0.16 19.81 10.65
N LEU A 105 0.54 18.87 11.29
CA LEU A 105 1.93 19.04 11.73
C LEU A 105 2.90 19.18 10.55
N LEU A 106 2.60 18.54 9.42
CA LEU A 106 3.33 18.68 8.16
C LEU A 106 2.98 19.98 7.39
N GLY A 107 2.09 20.82 7.91
CA GLY A 107 1.69 22.10 7.29
C GLY A 107 0.70 21.94 6.13
N VAL A 108 0.03 20.78 5.98
CA VAL A 108 -0.96 20.57 4.93
C VAL A 108 -2.30 21.18 5.34
N ASP A 109 -2.83 22.10 4.51
CA ASP A 109 -4.14 22.71 4.75
C ASP A 109 -5.26 21.67 4.64
N LYS A 110 -6.19 21.74 5.60
CA LYS A 110 -7.35 20.84 5.68
C LYS A 110 -8.29 20.90 4.46
N ASN A 111 -8.21 21.96 3.66
CA ASN A 111 -9.01 22.13 2.45
C ASN A 111 -8.38 21.43 1.22
N TYR A 112 -7.14 20.92 1.33
CA TYR A 112 -6.42 20.29 0.23
C TYR A 112 -6.66 18.79 0.12
N PHE A 113 -7.45 18.19 1.01
CA PHE A 113 -7.80 16.77 0.96
C PHE A 113 -9.16 16.51 1.59
N THR A 114 -9.73 15.35 1.27
CA THR A 114 -10.95 14.85 1.92
C THR A 114 -10.73 13.44 2.44
N PHE A 115 -11.58 13.00 3.37
CA PHE A 115 -11.61 11.59 3.78
C PHE A 115 -12.81 10.87 3.17
N SER A 116 -12.62 9.60 2.81
CA SER A 116 -13.74 8.72 2.49
C SER A 116 -14.73 8.65 3.66
N LYS A 117 -16.01 8.41 3.36
CA LYS A 117 -17.03 8.23 4.41
C LYS A 117 -16.80 6.94 5.21
N ASN A 118 -16.37 5.87 4.54
CA ASN A 118 -16.24 4.51 5.07
C ASN A 118 -14.85 3.93 4.78
N HIS A 119 -14.58 2.75 5.35
CA HIS A 119 -13.42 1.91 5.05
C HIS A 119 -13.49 1.25 3.66
N PHE A 120 -14.64 1.34 3.01
CA PHE A 120 -14.90 0.86 1.66
C PHE A 120 -14.96 2.04 0.70
N TYR A 121 -14.28 1.90 -0.43
CA TYR A 121 -14.26 2.89 -1.50
C TYR A 121 -14.46 2.19 -2.84
N LYS A 122 -15.07 2.86 -3.79
CA LYS A 122 -15.27 2.34 -5.13
C LYS A 122 -14.87 3.39 -6.15
N THR A 123 -13.96 3.00 -7.04
CA THR A 123 -13.70 3.69 -8.29
C THR A 123 -14.77 3.30 -9.32
N GLU A 124 -14.56 3.50 -10.60
CA GLU A 124 -15.54 3.06 -11.60
C GLU A 124 -15.65 1.54 -11.69
N ASN A 125 -14.51 0.82 -11.73
CA ASN A 125 -14.47 -0.63 -11.93
C ASN A 125 -13.94 -1.40 -10.72
N VAL A 126 -13.27 -0.73 -9.78
CA VAL A 126 -12.52 -1.38 -8.68
C VAL A 126 -13.11 -0.99 -7.33
N SER A 127 -13.28 -1.96 -6.46
CA SER A 127 -13.62 -1.74 -5.04
C SER A 127 -12.39 -1.95 -4.17
N ILE A 128 -12.24 -1.12 -3.15
CA ILE A 128 -11.13 -1.10 -2.20
C ILE A 128 -11.71 -1.18 -0.80
N GLU A 129 -11.27 -2.13 -0.01
CA GLU A 129 -11.67 -2.32 1.37
C GLU A 129 -10.45 -2.38 2.27
N MET A 130 -10.44 -1.56 3.34
CA MET A 130 -9.41 -1.63 4.37
C MET A 130 -9.85 -2.59 5.47
N VAL A 131 -9.04 -3.60 5.74
CA VAL A 131 -9.27 -4.62 6.76
C VAL A 131 -8.26 -4.42 7.88
N LYS A 132 -8.74 -4.38 9.12
CA LYS A 132 -7.85 -4.21 10.27
C LYS A 132 -6.89 -5.40 10.40
N THR A 133 -5.62 -5.10 10.64
CA THR A 133 -4.59 -6.08 10.99
C THR A 133 -3.84 -5.64 12.26
N THR A 134 -2.82 -6.39 12.66
CA THR A 134 -1.91 -6.05 13.76
C THR A 134 -0.49 -5.92 13.23
N HIS A 135 0.26 -4.96 13.77
CA HIS A 135 1.66 -4.73 13.42
C HIS A 135 2.45 -4.33 14.67
N THR A 136 2.31 -3.09 15.15
CA THR A 136 2.86 -2.61 16.41
C THR A 136 1.74 -2.20 17.37
N GLU A 137 2.01 -2.21 18.68
CA GLU A 137 0.97 -1.91 19.70
C GLU A 137 0.42 -0.50 19.61
N ASP A 138 1.25 0.46 19.20
CA ASP A 138 0.90 1.89 19.23
C ASP A 138 0.19 2.38 17.97
N LEU A 139 0.16 1.59 16.89
CA LEU A 139 -0.38 2.01 15.60
C LEU A 139 -1.62 1.21 15.20
N GLU A 140 -2.58 1.89 14.59
CA GLU A 140 -3.60 1.20 13.81
C GLU A 140 -3.02 0.83 12.44
N SER A 141 -3.08 -0.45 12.10
CA SER A 141 -2.59 -0.99 10.83
C SER A 141 -3.69 -1.71 10.08
N PHE A 142 -3.62 -1.63 8.76
CA PHE A 142 -4.65 -2.17 7.87
C PHE A 142 -4.01 -2.86 6.68
N SER A 143 -4.60 -3.99 6.32
CA SER A 143 -4.45 -4.62 5.02
C SER A 143 -5.51 -4.08 4.05
N ILE A 144 -5.35 -4.33 2.77
CA ILE A 144 -6.26 -3.85 1.74
C ILE A 144 -6.73 -5.02 0.88
N ILE A 145 -8.04 -5.11 0.64
CA ILE A 145 -8.62 -5.99 -0.36
C ILE A 145 -9.04 -5.12 -1.55
N ILE A 146 -8.53 -5.45 -2.72
CA ILE A 146 -8.82 -4.77 -3.98
C ILE A 146 -9.52 -5.78 -4.89
N LYS A 147 -10.70 -5.41 -5.41
CA LYS A 147 -11.50 -6.33 -6.23
C LYS A 147 -12.10 -5.62 -7.43
N ASP A 148 -11.99 -6.26 -8.59
CA ASP A 148 -12.76 -5.93 -9.79
C ASP A 148 -13.60 -7.13 -10.28
N CYS A 149 -13.96 -7.18 -11.57
CA CYS A 149 -14.74 -8.27 -12.14
C CYS A 149 -13.96 -9.59 -12.30
N GLU A 150 -12.62 -9.53 -12.37
CA GLU A 150 -11.74 -10.67 -12.66
C GLU A 150 -10.88 -11.05 -11.47
N ASP A 151 -10.37 -10.04 -10.75
CA ASP A 151 -9.36 -10.20 -9.73
C ASP A 151 -9.86 -9.83 -8.33
N LYS A 152 -9.40 -10.58 -7.34
CA LYS A 152 -9.46 -10.27 -5.92
C LYS A 152 -8.04 -10.33 -5.35
N ILE A 153 -7.51 -9.18 -5.03
CA ILE A 153 -6.13 -8.99 -4.59
C ILE A 153 -6.11 -8.63 -3.11
N TYR A 154 -5.18 -9.20 -2.38
CA TYR A 154 -4.83 -8.80 -1.02
C TYR A 154 -3.48 -8.08 -1.02
N TYR A 155 -3.41 -6.95 -0.35
CA TYR A 155 -2.19 -6.20 -0.05
C TYR A 155 -2.06 -6.11 1.48
N SER A 156 -1.03 -6.75 2.03
CA SER A 156 -0.95 -6.95 3.49
C SER A 156 -0.81 -5.64 4.27
N GLY A 157 -0.18 -4.59 3.70
CA GLY A 157 0.48 -3.59 4.51
C GLY A 157 1.51 -4.26 5.41
N ASP A 158 1.96 -3.59 6.46
CA ASP A 158 2.78 -4.23 7.48
C ASP A 158 1.89 -4.95 8.50
N THR A 159 2.21 -6.22 8.77
CA THR A 159 1.39 -7.06 9.62
C THR A 159 2.21 -8.15 10.32
N ASN A 160 1.85 -8.49 11.53
CA ASN A 160 2.31 -9.69 12.23
C ASN A 160 1.18 -10.72 12.43
N ASN A 161 0.03 -10.51 11.79
CA ASN A 161 -1.14 -11.39 11.90
C ASN A 161 -1.02 -12.59 10.94
N PHE A 162 -0.21 -13.57 11.32
CA PHE A 162 0.04 -14.76 10.51
C PHE A 162 -1.25 -15.54 10.16
N GLU A 163 -2.19 -15.68 11.11
CA GLU A 163 -3.42 -16.42 10.84
C GLU A 163 -4.31 -15.73 9.79
N GLN A 164 -4.36 -14.40 9.79
CA GLN A 164 -5.07 -13.65 8.75
C GLN A 164 -4.40 -13.87 7.38
N VAL A 165 -3.07 -13.77 7.31
CA VAL A 165 -2.31 -13.97 6.07
C VAL A 165 -2.46 -15.40 5.56
N LYS A 166 -2.32 -16.39 6.44
CA LYS A 166 -2.51 -17.81 6.11
C LYS A 166 -3.90 -18.08 5.54
N HIS A 167 -4.94 -17.53 6.17
CA HIS A 167 -6.31 -17.66 5.66
C HIS A 167 -6.44 -17.12 4.23
N VAL A 168 -5.90 -15.93 3.97
CA VAL A 168 -5.91 -15.31 2.64
C VAL A 168 -5.13 -16.12 1.61
N ILE A 169 -3.97 -16.67 1.97
CA ILE A 169 -3.17 -17.50 1.06
C ILE A 169 -3.93 -18.78 0.71
N LEU A 170 -4.63 -19.39 1.66
CA LEU A 170 -5.38 -20.64 1.43
C LEU A 170 -6.74 -20.41 0.74
N ASP A 171 -7.29 -19.20 0.79
CA ASP A 171 -8.56 -18.85 0.11
C ASP A 171 -8.34 -18.70 -1.39
N GLU A 172 -8.87 -19.64 -2.18
CA GLU A 172 -8.76 -19.67 -3.64
C GLU A 172 -9.46 -18.50 -4.34
N SER A 173 -10.31 -17.77 -3.65
CA SER A 173 -10.95 -16.59 -4.23
C SER A 173 -9.98 -15.41 -4.44
N PHE A 174 -8.84 -15.40 -3.75
CA PHE A 174 -7.79 -14.42 -4.02
C PHE A 174 -6.92 -14.86 -5.19
N THR A 175 -6.81 -14.01 -6.19
CA THR A 175 -6.00 -14.24 -7.40
C THR A 175 -4.53 -13.85 -7.18
N LYS A 176 -4.28 -12.90 -6.27
CA LYS A 176 -2.94 -12.41 -5.94
C LYS A 176 -2.85 -11.92 -4.49
N VAL A 177 -1.72 -12.18 -3.85
CA VAL A 177 -1.43 -11.79 -2.47
C VAL A 177 -0.10 -11.06 -2.43
N TYR A 178 -0.12 -9.73 -2.34
CA TYR A 178 1.08 -8.93 -2.09
C TYR A 178 1.35 -8.94 -0.58
N LEU A 179 2.48 -9.52 -0.20
CA LEU A 179 2.80 -9.82 1.19
C LEU A 179 4.13 -9.19 1.59
N GLU A 180 4.09 -8.39 2.65
CA GLU A 180 5.29 -7.95 3.33
C GLU A 180 5.96 -9.13 4.05
N LEU A 181 7.27 -9.18 4.03
CA LEU A 181 8.05 -10.24 4.66
C LEU A 181 9.27 -9.65 5.36
N SER A 182 9.65 -10.25 6.48
CA SER A 182 10.79 -9.78 7.25
C SER A 182 11.47 -10.92 8.00
N HIS A 183 12.67 -10.65 8.52
CA HIS A 183 13.34 -11.46 9.54
C HIS A 183 13.00 -11.00 10.98
N TYR A 184 12.08 -10.04 11.16
CA TYR A 184 11.71 -9.47 12.46
C TYR A 184 10.30 -9.92 12.89
N PRO A 185 10.15 -11.11 13.49
CA PRO A 185 8.86 -11.78 13.71
C PRO A 185 7.90 -11.05 14.66
N LYS A 186 8.39 -10.16 15.50
CA LYS A 186 7.53 -9.45 16.46
C LYS A 186 6.54 -8.48 15.80
N SER A 187 6.95 -7.91 14.68
CA SER A 187 6.20 -6.86 13.98
C SER A 187 5.75 -7.26 12.58
N HIS A 188 6.34 -8.30 12.03
CA HIS A 188 6.19 -8.69 10.63
C HIS A 188 5.99 -10.21 10.47
N ILE A 189 5.62 -10.64 9.26
CA ILE A 189 5.51 -12.05 8.89
C ILE A 189 6.89 -12.59 8.51
N GLU A 190 7.26 -13.75 9.09
CA GLU A 190 8.50 -14.43 8.71
C GLU A 190 8.35 -15.23 7.41
N TYR A 191 9.33 -15.10 6.52
CA TYR A 191 9.37 -15.85 5.28
C TYR A 191 9.39 -17.36 5.51
N ASN A 192 10.11 -17.83 6.55
CA ASN A 192 10.17 -19.24 6.92
C ASN A 192 8.82 -19.87 7.29
N ASP A 193 7.87 -19.08 7.77
CA ASP A 193 6.53 -19.57 8.06
C ASP A 193 5.66 -19.63 6.80
N ILE A 194 5.86 -18.69 5.88
CA ILE A 194 5.17 -18.69 4.58
C ILE A 194 5.61 -19.88 3.73
N LYS A 195 6.90 -20.21 3.66
CA LYS A 195 7.42 -21.35 2.89
C LYS A 195 6.77 -22.69 3.22
N LYS A 196 6.15 -22.83 4.38
CA LYS A 196 5.48 -24.06 4.83
C LYS A 196 4.05 -24.19 4.32
N LEU A 197 3.48 -23.14 3.74
CA LEU A 197 2.10 -23.14 3.24
C LEU A 197 2.00 -23.68 1.81
N SER A 198 0.78 -24.03 1.40
CA SER A 198 0.41 -24.31 0.01
C SER A 198 -0.10 -23.05 -0.71
N ASN A 199 -0.35 -23.14 -2.02
CA ASN A 199 -0.92 -22.06 -2.85
C ASN A 199 -0.04 -20.80 -2.92
N LEU A 200 1.28 -20.99 -2.96
CA LEU A 200 2.26 -19.88 -2.95
C LEU A 200 2.47 -19.23 -4.32
N ASP A 201 1.97 -19.83 -5.40
CA ASP A 201 2.06 -19.31 -6.76
C ASP A 201 1.44 -17.93 -6.98
N LYS A 202 0.45 -17.60 -6.16
CA LYS A 202 -0.22 -16.29 -6.13
C LYS A 202 0.44 -15.25 -5.19
N VAL A 203 1.43 -15.68 -4.38
CA VAL A 203 2.11 -14.80 -3.42
C VAL A 203 3.21 -14.01 -4.11
N VAL A 204 3.24 -12.71 -3.85
CA VAL A 204 4.24 -11.77 -4.36
C VAL A 204 4.79 -11.00 -3.18
N ALA A 205 6.07 -11.20 -2.89
CA ALA A 205 6.76 -10.55 -1.78
C ALA A 205 7.01 -9.06 -2.05
N MET A 206 6.87 -8.24 -1.04
CA MET A 206 7.17 -6.80 -1.02
C MET A 206 7.69 -6.39 0.36
N HIS A 207 8.10 -5.14 0.54
CA HIS A 207 8.59 -4.57 1.81
C HIS A 207 9.79 -5.36 2.37
N LEU A 208 10.81 -5.54 1.53
CA LEU A 208 11.93 -6.44 1.76
C LEU A 208 13.20 -5.70 2.19
N THR A 209 14.05 -6.40 2.96
CA THR A 209 15.49 -6.07 3.04
C THR A 209 16.22 -6.72 1.87
N LYS A 210 17.43 -6.25 1.59
CA LYS A 210 18.29 -6.79 0.52
C LYS A 210 18.63 -8.27 0.74
N GLU A 211 18.88 -8.64 2.01
CA GLU A 211 19.17 -10.02 2.38
C GLU A 211 17.98 -10.93 2.08
N LEU A 212 16.79 -10.50 2.48
CA LEU A 212 15.57 -11.28 2.27
C LEU A 212 15.19 -11.34 0.78
N TYR A 213 15.38 -10.25 0.04
CA TYR A 213 15.23 -10.22 -1.41
C TYR A 213 16.10 -11.31 -2.07
N LYS A 214 17.37 -11.40 -1.66
CA LYS A 214 18.28 -12.41 -2.17
C LYS A 214 17.83 -13.83 -1.80
N GLU A 215 17.46 -14.06 -0.54
CA GLU A 215 16.97 -15.37 -0.10
C GLU A 215 15.75 -15.83 -0.92
N ILE A 216 14.75 -14.97 -1.09
CA ILE A 216 13.55 -15.29 -1.86
C ILE A 216 13.88 -15.55 -3.34
N SER A 217 14.81 -14.75 -3.91
CA SER A 217 15.25 -14.93 -5.30
C SER A 217 15.97 -16.26 -5.51
N ASP A 218 16.83 -16.64 -4.54
CA ASP A 218 17.59 -17.90 -4.61
C ASP A 218 16.67 -19.14 -4.41
N ASP A 219 15.69 -19.03 -3.52
CA ASP A 219 14.70 -20.09 -3.27
C ASP A 219 13.72 -20.29 -4.44
N GLY A 220 13.31 -19.22 -5.09
CA GLY A 220 12.34 -19.21 -6.20
C GLY A 220 10.95 -19.73 -5.87
N ILE A 221 10.58 -19.82 -4.59
CA ILE A 221 9.30 -20.39 -4.12
C ILE A 221 8.15 -19.42 -4.35
N ILE A 222 8.39 -18.13 -4.12
CA ILE A 222 7.41 -17.05 -4.34
C ILE A 222 8.01 -15.99 -5.27
N LYS A 223 7.14 -15.19 -5.89
CA LYS A 223 7.56 -14.07 -6.72
C LYS A 223 7.93 -12.87 -5.85
N ILE A 224 8.71 -11.94 -6.41
CA ILE A 224 8.97 -10.63 -5.80
C ILE A 224 8.32 -9.55 -6.67
N ALA A 225 7.73 -8.55 -6.04
CA ALA A 225 7.20 -7.39 -6.74
C ALA A 225 8.35 -6.67 -7.48
N LYS A 226 8.06 -6.19 -8.68
CA LYS A 226 9.05 -5.47 -9.49
C LYS A 226 8.93 -3.98 -9.21
N GLU A 227 10.00 -3.38 -8.73
CA GLU A 227 10.17 -1.94 -8.63
C GLU A 227 10.44 -1.35 -10.03
N ILE A 228 9.82 -0.20 -10.34
CA ILE A 228 9.98 0.54 -11.60
C ILE A 228 11.02 1.64 -11.50
#